data_3cf8f2e1c974163d104c44d4aad2359e
#
_entry.id   3cf8f2e1c974163d104c44d4aad2359e
#
_cell.length_a   1.000
_cell.length_b   1.000
_cell.length_c   1.000
_cell.angle_alpha   90.00
_cell.angle_beta   90.00
_cell.angle_gamma   90.00
#
_symmetry.space_group_name_H-M   'P 1'
#
loop_
_entity.id
_entity.type
_entity.pdbx_description
1 polymer ?
#
loop_
_entity_poly.entity_id
_entity_poly.type
_entity_poly.pdbx_seq_one_letter_code
_entity_poly.pdbx_strand_id
1 'polypeptide(L)'
;MRRSIPLTAAALGITLALAACSGSADPADTETSAGTDATASGTLTMWVDDTRINEMEPVVAAFTEETGVEVELVQKASGDIGKDFVAQVPTGEGPDIIVSAHDGLGEWVNNGVVAPIELGDKAADFSDSAIAGVTYDGKIYGTPISIENIALVRNNALLTETTATTFDELVAQAKGTGTPFSVLIQQGEASDPYHLYPLQTSFGAPVFEQSADGSYTDTLALGGPAGEAFAAYLAKLGTDKVLDLAIDGDKAKQAFLDGQAPYMITGPWNTSAFAEAGMDISVLPVPSAGGQPAQPFVGVQGVFISAKSENPVLANELVVNYLSTEAAQDMLFAEGGRMPANAASAAKVEDPILKGFNDAGSTGAPMPAIPAMSTVWAFWGATEAQIISGQAEPAGAWNTMVTNIQDAVDKV
;
A
#
# COMPACT_ATOMS: atom_id res chain seq x y z
N MET A 1 -1.90 50.88 -43.28
CA MET A 1 -2.11 50.72 -44.75
C MET A 1 -2.92 49.45 -44.97
N ARG A 2 -4.13 49.66 -45.50
CA ARG A 2 -5.07 48.62 -45.86
C ARG A 2 -4.59 47.84 -47.07
N ARG A 3 -4.79 46.56 -47.16
CA ARG A 3 -5.15 45.84 -48.39
C ARG A 3 -5.87 44.54 -48.10
N SER A 4 -7.04 44.44 -48.67
CA SER A 4 -8.12 43.47 -48.60
C SER A 4 -8.04 42.44 -49.75
N ILE A 5 -8.44 41.19 -49.47
CA ILE A 5 -9.37 40.26 -50.17
C ILE A 5 -8.99 39.82 -51.63
N PRO A 6 -9.28 38.56 -52.15
CA PRO A 6 -10.63 37.98 -52.13
C PRO A 6 -10.79 36.46 -51.88
N LEU A 7 -12.02 36.11 -51.54
CA LEU A 7 -12.71 34.81 -51.63
C LEU A 7 -12.73 34.24 -53.05
N THR A 8 -12.66 32.91 -53.17
CA THR A 8 -13.33 32.19 -54.27
C THR A 8 -14.00 30.94 -53.76
N ALA A 9 -15.31 30.90 -53.87
CA ALA A 9 -16.17 29.72 -53.70
C ALA A 9 -16.27 28.94 -55.00
N ALA A 10 -16.33 27.63 -54.93
CA ALA A 10 -16.83 26.76 -55.97
C ALA A 10 -17.60 25.59 -55.37
N ALA A 11 -18.90 25.61 -55.62
CA ALA A 11 -19.84 24.53 -55.39
C ALA A 11 -20.00 23.70 -56.67
N LEU A 12 -20.43 22.48 -56.57
CA LEU A 12 -21.16 21.53 -57.43
C LEU A 12 -20.60 20.12 -57.17
N GLY A 13 -21.38 19.04 -57.07
CA GLY A 13 -22.79 18.75 -57.37
C GLY A 13 -23.12 17.34 -56.93
N ILE A 14 -24.38 17.17 -56.65
CA ILE A 14 -25.08 15.94 -56.24
C ILE A 14 -25.25 15.01 -57.45
N THR A 15 -25.09 13.70 -57.28
CA THR A 15 -25.80 12.69 -58.07
C THR A 15 -26.23 11.51 -57.20
N LEU A 16 -27.55 11.44 -56.97
CA LEU A 16 -28.29 10.24 -56.56
C LEU A 16 -28.39 9.29 -57.76
N ALA A 17 -28.18 8.01 -57.50
CA ALA A 17 -28.70 6.94 -58.41
C ALA A 17 -29.33 5.86 -57.49
N LEU A 18 -30.67 5.86 -57.41
CA LEU A 18 -31.50 4.70 -57.09
C LEU A 18 -31.52 3.73 -58.24
N ALA A 19 -31.25 2.47 -58.00
CA ALA A 19 -31.72 1.38 -58.86
C ALA A 19 -32.23 0.24 -57.96
N ALA A 20 -33.55 0.09 -57.95
CA ALA A 20 -34.24 -1.10 -57.47
C ALA A 20 -34.31 -2.13 -58.61
N CYS A 21 -33.99 -3.40 -58.32
CA CYS A 21 -34.52 -4.54 -59.03
C CYS A 21 -34.64 -5.76 -58.11
N SER A 22 -35.84 -6.26 -58.06
CA SER A 22 -36.30 -7.49 -57.44
C SER A 22 -35.76 -8.75 -58.10
N GLY A 23 -35.51 -9.83 -57.33
CA GLY A 23 -35.24 -11.16 -57.92
C GLY A 23 -34.97 -12.22 -56.84
N SER A 24 -35.97 -12.99 -56.53
CA SER A 24 -36.10 -14.42 -56.12
C SER A 24 -35.00 -15.08 -55.24
N ALA A 25 -35.51 -15.76 -54.25
CA ALA A 25 -34.87 -16.65 -53.29
C ALA A 25 -34.18 -17.88 -53.89
N ASP A 26 -33.06 -18.26 -53.27
CA ASP A 26 -32.70 -19.67 -52.95
C ASP A 26 -31.75 -19.73 -51.74
N PRO A 27 -31.87 -20.74 -50.88
CA PRO A 27 -31.16 -20.77 -49.61
C PRO A 27 -29.92 -21.65 -49.70
N ALA A 28 -28.77 -21.11 -49.44
CA ALA A 28 -27.63 -21.90 -48.96
C ALA A 28 -26.50 -21.00 -48.43
N ASP A 29 -25.87 -21.52 -47.37
CA ASP A 29 -24.63 -21.12 -46.74
C ASP A 29 -24.72 -20.00 -45.71
N THR A 30 -25.03 -20.44 -44.51
CA THR A 30 -24.64 -19.78 -43.28
C THR A 30 -23.11 -19.84 -43.18
N GLU A 31 -22.42 -18.86 -43.77
CA GLU A 31 -21.06 -18.57 -43.29
C GLU A 31 -21.16 -18.00 -41.91
N THR A 32 -20.79 -18.84 -40.92
CA THR A 32 -20.47 -18.43 -39.59
C THR A 32 -19.32 -17.44 -39.73
N SER A 33 -19.64 -16.16 -39.64
CA SER A 33 -18.63 -15.12 -39.44
C SER A 33 -17.98 -15.47 -38.13
N ALA A 34 -16.82 -16.11 -38.20
CA ALA A 34 -15.89 -16.19 -37.07
C ALA A 34 -15.62 -14.73 -36.68
N GLY A 35 -16.15 -14.34 -35.55
CA GLY A 35 -15.76 -13.09 -34.89
C GLY A 35 -14.25 -13.16 -34.76
N THR A 36 -13.54 -12.36 -35.51
CA THR A 36 -12.18 -11.97 -35.14
C THR A 36 -12.32 -11.31 -33.78
N ASP A 37 -11.93 -12.01 -32.72
CA ASP A 37 -11.60 -11.37 -31.45
C ASP A 37 -10.62 -10.25 -31.81
N ALA A 38 -11.11 -9.02 -31.81
CA ALA A 38 -10.27 -7.86 -31.92
C ALA A 38 -9.48 -7.85 -30.57
N THR A 39 -8.26 -8.40 -30.62
CA THR A 39 -7.33 -8.24 -29.50
C THR A 39 -7.22 -6.73 -29.24
N ALA A 40 -7.68 -6.32 -28.08
CA ALA A 40 -7.54 -4.94 -27.63
C ALA A 40 -6.03 -4.63 -27.63
N SER A 41 -5.61 -3.65 -28.44
CA SER A 41 -4.20 -3.23 -28.46
C SER A 41 -4.08 -1.89 -27.78
N GLY A 42 -3.21 -1.80 -26.80
CA GLY A 42 -2.92 -0.58 -26.04
C GLY A 42 -1.82 -0.85 -25.03
N THR A 43 -1.26 0.19 -24.49
CA THR A 43 -0.28 0.11 -23.42
C THR A 43 -0.87 0.79 -22.18
N LEU A 44 -0.81 0.13 -21.04
CA LEU A 44 -1.15 0.68 -19.73
C LEU A 44 0.13 1.07 -19.00
N THR A 45 0.12 2.18 -18.30
CA THR A 45 1.21 2.56 -17.37
C THR A 45 0.77 2.28 -15.96
N MET A 46 1.55 1.49 -15.22
CA MET A 46 1.31 1.14 -13.82
C MET A 46 2.46 1.57 -12.92
N TRP A 47 2.18 2.38 -11.90
CA TRP A 47 3.17 2.70 -10.87
C TRP A 47 3.14 1.68 -9.76
N VAL A 48 4.33 1.19 -9.41
CA VAL A 48 4.55 0.13 -8.42
C VAL A 48 5.76 0.50 -7.57
N ASP A 49 5.75 0.13 -6.28
CA ASP A 49 6.92 0.34 -5.43
C ASP A 49 8.03 -0.70 -5.68
N ASP A 50 9.22 -0.40 -5.15
CA ASP A 50 10.43 -1.20 -5.31
C ASP A 50 10.33 -2.60 -4.67
N THR A 51 9.44 -2.77 -3.70
CA THR A 51 9.23 -4.05 -3.03
C THR A 51 8.24 -4.96 -3.76
N ARG A 52 7.48 -4.41 -4.74
CA ARG A 52 6.42 -5.12 -5.48
C ARG A 52 6.69 -5.25 -6.97
N ILE A 53 7.63 -4.50 -7.51
CA ILE A 53 7.85 -4.51 -8.96
C ILE A 53 8.17 -5.92 -9.48
N ASN A 54 9.00 -6.67 -8.74
CA ASN A 54 9.40 -8.02 -9.12
C ASN A 54 8.21 -9.02 -9.06
N GLU A 55 7.26 -8.83 -8.14
CA GLU A 55 6.06 -9.70 -8.07
C GLU A 55 5.04 -9.36 -9.17
N MET A 56 5.00 -8.09 -9.60
CA MET A 56 4.09 -7.65 -10.66
C MET A 56 4.57 -8.03 -12.06
N GLU A 57 5.89 -8.09 -12.31
CA GLU A 57 6.44 -8.42 -13.63
C GLU A 57 5.86 -9.72 -14.23
N PRO A 58 5.88 -10.89 -13.55
CA PRO A 58 5.31 -12.12 -14.12
C PRO A 58 3.80 -12.06 -14.27
N VAL A 59 3.09 -11.33 -13.38
CA VAL A 59 1.63 -11.20 -13.42
C VAL A 59 1.19 -10.39 -14.63
N VAL A 60 1.83 -9.24 -14.89
CA VAL A 60 1.51 -8.41 -16.06
C VAL A 60 1.99 -9.08 -17.38
N ALA A 61 3.08 -9.85 -17.33
CA ALA A 61 3.54 -10.63 -18.48
C ALA A 61 2.51 -11.72 -18.88
N ALA A 62 1.94 -12.43 -17.89
CA ALA A 62 0.89 -13.41 -18.13
C ALA A 62 -0.40 -12.75 -18.65
N PHE A 63 -0.78 -11.59 -18.11
CA PHE A 63 -1.89 -10.80 -18.62
C PHE A 63 -1.66 -10.37 -20.08
N THR A 64 -0.46 -9.89 -20.41
CA THR A 64 -0.09 -9.51 -21.79
C THR A 64 -0.14 -10.70 -22.73
N GLU A 65 0.32 -11.89 -22.31
CA GLU A 65 0.24 -13.11 -23.12
C GLU A 65 -1.22 -13.51 -23.40
N GLU A 66 -2.12 -13.36 -22.42
CA GLU A 66 -3.53 -13.72 -22.53
C GLU A 66 -4.32 -12.73 -23.41
N THR A 67 -4.08 -11.42 -23.24
CA THR A 67 -4.93 -10.36 -23.77
C THR A 67 -4.33 -9.60 -24.94
N GLY A 68 -3.00 -9.61 -25.08
CA GLY A 68 -2.25 -8.77 -26.03
C GLY A 68 -2.13 -7.30 -25.58
N VAL A 69 -2.52 -6.96 -24.34
CA VAL A 69 -2.40 -5.62 -23.77
C VAL A 69 -1.06 -5.49 -23.04
N GLU A 70 -0.23 -4.55 -23.49
CA GLU A 70 1.06 -4.27 -22.85
C GLU A 70 0.87 -3.47 -21.56
N VAL A 71 1.68 -3.77 -20.53
CA VAL A 71 1.70 -3.03 -19.27
C VAL A 71 3.12 -2.58 -18.95
N GLU A 72 3.33 -1.28 -18.95
CA GLU A 72 4.61 -0.66 -18.56
C GLU A 72 4.62 -0.45 -17.04
N LEU A 73 5.52 -1.15 -16.33
CA LEU A 73 5.74 -0.95 -14.90
C LEU A 73 6.73 0.19 -14.68
N VAL A 74 6.32 1.18 -13.90
CA VAL A 74 7.16 2.32 -13.50
C VAL A 74 7.41 2.25 -12.00
N GLN A 75 8.65 2.01 -11.62
CA GLN A 75 9.05 1.95 -10.22
C GLN A 75 9.05 3.34 -9.59
N LYS A 76 8.43 3.44 -8.42
CA LYS A 76 8.36 4.63 -7.56
C LYS A 76 8.76 4.27 -6.13
N ALA A 77 9.21 5.24 -5.35
CA ALA A 77 9.29 5.05 -3.91
C ALA A 77 7.88 4.92 -3.32
N SER A 78 7.65 3.93 -2.43
CA SER A 78 6.34 3.64 -1.86
C SER A 78 5.65 4.88 -1.26
N GLY A 79 6.38 5.71 -0.50
CA GLY A 79 5.84 6.94 0.11
C GLY A 79 5.53 8.08 -0.87
N ASP A 80 5.89 7.95 -2.16
CA ASP A 80 5.68 9.00 -3.16
C ASP A 80 4.54 8.67 -4.13
N ILE A 81 4.13 7.40 -4.28
CA ILE A 81 3.09 6.98 -5.24
C ILE A 81 1.81 7.80 -5.05
N GLY A 82 1.26 7.85 -3.83
CA GLY A 82 0.00 8.55 -3.56
C GLY A 82 0.10 10.06 -3.80
N LYS A 83 1.18 10.70 -3.37
CA LYS A 83 1.43 12.14 -3.56
C LYS A 83 1.58 12.51 -5.03
N ASP A 84 2.40 11.72 -5.75
CA ASP A 84 2.61 11.92 -7.18
C ASP A 84 1.31 11.68 -7.95
N PHE A 85 0.49 10.70 -7.55
CA PHE A 85 -0.79 10.41 -8.16
C PHE A 85 -1.75 11.61 -8.04
N VAL A 86 -1.89 12.19 -6.86
CA VAL A 86 -2.69 13.40 -6.64
C VAL A 86 -2.16 14.58 -7.45
N ALA A 87 -0.83 14.73 -7.55
CA ALA A 87 -0.22 15.85 -8.24
C ALA A 87 -0.26 15.72 -9.78
N GLN A 88 -0.04 14.50 -10.32
CA GLN A 88 0.19 14.31 -11.76
C GLN A 88 -1.07 13.91 -12.54
N VAL A 89 -2.02 13.21 -11.93
CA VAL A 89 -3.27 12.83 -12.63
C VAL A 89 -4.04 14.04 -13.17
N PRO A 90 -4.22 15.16 -12.43
CA PRO A 90 -4.92 16.33 -12.97
C PRO A 90 -4.22 17.00 -14.14
N THR A 91 -2.89 16.84 -14.27
CA THR A 91 -2.09 17.44 -15.35
C THR A 91 -2.02 16.54 -16.60
N GLY A 92 -2.50 15.29 -16.50
CA GLY A 92 -2.40 14.31 -17.58
C GLY A 92 -1.04 13.59 -17.65
N GLU A 93 -0.21 13.75 -16.61
CA GLU A 93 1.13 13.10 -16.50
C GLU A 93 1.08 11.86 -15.58
N GLY A 94 -0.10 11.55 -15.00
CA GLY A 94 -0.29 10.41 -14.14
C GLY A 94 -0.38 9.09 -14.90
N PRO A 95 -0.31 7.94 -14.19
CA PRO A 95 -0.42 6.61 -14.76
C PRO A 95 -1.89 6.24 -15.04
N ASP A 96 -2.11 5.11 -15.72
CA ASP A 96 -3.43 4.48 -15.79
C ASP A 96 -3.79 3.79 -14.48
N ILE A 97 -2.80 3.21 -13.81
CA ILE A 97 -2.99 2.34 -12.64
C ILE A 97 -1.91 2.63 -11.60
N ILE A 98 -2.28 2.54 -10.32
CA ILE A 98 -1.32 2.50 -9.21
C ILE A 98 -1.50 1.25 -8.35
N VAL A 99 -0.41 0.75 -7.78
CA VAL A 99 -0.40 -0.21 -6.68
C VAL A 99 0.00 0.54 -5.42
N SER A 100 -0.87 0.56 -4.42
CA SER A 100 -0.61 1.32 -3.20
C SER A 100 -1.40 0.80 -2.00
N ALA A 101 -0.96 1.17 -0.81
CA ALA A 101 -1.73 0.97 0.41
C ALA A 101 -3.00 1.83 0.40
N HIS A 102 -4.03 1.33 1.06
CA HIS A 102 -5.38 1.91 1.02
C HIS A 102 -5.55 3.23 1.79
N ASP A 103 -4.61 3.59 2.64
CA ASP A 103 -4.70 4.78 3.51
C ASP A 103 -4.77 6.11 2.74
N GLY A 104 -4.28 6.15 1.49
CA GLY A 104 -4.43 7.30 0.60
C GLY A 104 -5.82 7.43 -0.05
N LEU A 105 -6.69 6.41 0.05
CA LEU A 105 -7.92 6.32 -0.75
C LEU A 105 -8.85 7.52 -0.56
N GLY A 106 -9.09 7.95 0.68
CA GLY A 106 -9.94 9.09 0.96
C GLY A 106 -9.45 10.39 0.31
N GLU A 107 -8.13 10.63 0.34
CA GLU A 107 -7.52 11.77 -0.34
C GLU A 107 -7.67 11.67 -1.87
N TRP A 108 -7.44 10.49 -2.45
CA TRP A 108 -7.57 10.30 -3.89
C TRP A 108 -8.99 10.49 -4.39
N VAL A 109 -9.99 10.03 -3.61
CA VAL A 109 -11.41 10.24 -3.93
C VAL A 109 -11.78 11.72 -3.84
N ASN A 110 -11.35 12.42 -2.77
CA ASN A 110 -11.61 13.84 -2.60
C ASN A 110 -10.98 14.71 -3.71
N ASN A 111 -9.80 14.31 -4.19
CA ASN A 111 -9.13 14.99 -5.30
C ASN A 111 -9.65 14.54 -6.68
N GLY A 112 -10.55 13.55 -6.76
CA GLY A 112 -11.12 13.05 -8.00
C GLY A 112 -10.09 12.41 -8.94
N VAL A 113 -9.01 11.83 -8.37
CA VAL A 113 -7.92 11.21 -9.16
C VAL A 113 -8.07 9.70 -9.33
N VAL A 114 -8.88 9.03 -8.50
CA VAL A 114 -9.16 7.59 -8.55
C VAL A 114 -10.58 7.33 -9.07
N ALA A 115 -10.71 6.32 -9.93
CA ALA A 115 -12.00 5.90 -10.47
C ALA A 115 -12.63 4.81 -9.59
N PRO A 116 -13.96 4.83 -9.32
CA PRO A 116 -14.64 3.70 -8.73
C PRO A 116 -14.66 2.52 -9.70
N ILE A 117 -14.63 1.29 -9.15
CA ILE A 117 -14.72 0.06 -9.92
C ILE A 117 -15.91 -0.79 -9.46
N GLU A 118 -16.33 -1.72 -10.31
CA GLU A 118 -17.42 -2.66 -10.01
C GLU A 118 -16.87 -4.09 -9.99
N LEU A 119 -16.57 -4.60 -8.80
CA LEU A 119 -16.18 -6.01 -8.64
C LEU A 119 -17.36 -6.97 -8.79
N GLY A 120 -18.59 -6.50 -8.56
CA GLY A 120 -19.79 -7.37 -8.63
C GLY A 120 -19.69 -8.55 -7.66
N ASP A 121 -20.04 -9.74 -8.15
CA ASP A 121 -20.00 -10.98 -7.35
C ASP A 121 -18.57 -11.37 -6.91
N LYS A 122 -17.53 -10.89 -7.61
CA LYS A 122 -16.12 -11.16 -7.27
C LYS A 122 -15.70 -10.55 -5.92
N ALA A 123 -16.43 -9.53 -5.43
CA ALA A 123 -16.14 -8.95 -4.11
C ALA A 123 -16.27 -10.01 -2.99
N ALA A 124 -17.12 -11.03 -3.16
CA ALA A 124 -17.28 -12.10 -2.19
C ALA A 124 -16.11 -13.11 -2.14
N ASP A 125 -15.19 -13.03 -3.12
CA ASP A 125 -13.98 -13.86 -3.15
C ASP A 125 -12.87 -13.32 -2.23
N PHE A 126 -13.06 -12.11 -1.69
CA PHE A 126 -12.10 -11.44 -0.80
C PHE A 126 -12.60 -11.42 0.65
N SER A 127 -11.66 -11.26 1.60
CA SER A 127 -12.05 -11.06 3.00
C SER A 127 -12.77 -9.72 3.19
N ASP A 128 -13.64 -9.65 4.20
CA ASP A 128 -14.37 -8.42 4.53
C ASP A 128 -13.42 -7.25 4.80
N SER A 129 -12.28 -7.50 5.47
CA SER A 129 -11.27 -6.48 5.75
C SER A 129 -10.55 -5.98 4.48
N ALA A 130 -10.32 -6.87 3.50
CA ALA A 130 -9.72 -6.48 2.23
C ALA A 130 -10.66 -5.57 1.43
N ILE A 131 -11.94 -5.91 1.34
CA ILE A 131 -12.95 -5.09 0.66
C ILE A 131 -13.15 -3.76 1.40
N ALA A 132 -13.20 -3.78 2.75
CA ALA A 132 -13.32 -2.56 3.54
C ALA A 132 -12.15 -1.59 3.26
N GLY A 133 -10.91 -2.09 3.13
CA GLY A 133 -9.75 -1.26 2.82
C GLY A 133 -9.82 -0.56 1.48
N VAL A 134 -10.43 -1.15 0.46
CA VAL A 134 -10.57 -0.54 -0.88
C VAL A 134 -11.92 0.15 -1.09
N THR A 135 -12.73 0.27 -0.03
CA THR A 135 -14.05 0.91 -0.06
C THR A 135 -14.01 2.27 0.62
N TYR A 136 -14.54 3.29 -0.05
CA TYR A 136 -14.70 4.61 0.51
C TYR A 136 -16.07 5.18 0.13
N ASP A 137 -16.80 5.77 1.09
CA ASP A 137 -18.15 6.30 0.91
C ASP A 137 -19.10 5.32 0.19
N GLY A 138 -19.02 4.04 0.59
CA GLY A 138 -19.87 2.96 0.07
C GLY A 138 -19.58 2.50 -1.36
N LYS A 139 -18.45 2.92 -1.96
CA LYS A 139 -18.01 2.49 -3.29
C LYS A 139 -16.67 1.81 -3.21
N ILE A 140 -16.48 0.78 -4.03
CA ILE A 140 -15.20 0.10 -4.21
C ILE A 140 -14.37 0.86 -5.25
N TYR A 141 -13.08 1.07 -4.98
CA TYR A 141 -12.17 1.82 -5.85
C TYR A 141 -10.97 1.01 -6.34
N GLY A 142 -10.71 -0.15 -5.75
CA GLY A 142 -9.57 -0.97 -6.15
C GLY A 142 -9.82 -2.46 -5.95
N THR A 143 -8.99 -3.28 -6.58
CA THR A 143 -8.91 -4.70 -6.33
C THR A 143 -7.85 -4.94 -5.26
N PRO A 144 -8.20 -5.51 -4.09
CA PRO A 144 -7.22 -5.79 -3.06
C PRO A 144 -6.32 -6.96 -3.50
N ILE A 145 -5.02 -6.88 -3.18
CA ILE A 145 -4.05 -7.92 -3.57
C ILE A 145 -3.37 -8.56 -2.36
N SER A 146 -3.15 -7.84 -1.28
CA SER A 146 -2.60 -8.41 -0.05
C SER A 146 -3.08 -7.68 1.20
N ILE A 147 -3.01 -8.39 2.35
CA ILE A 147 -3.23 -7.83 3.68
C ILE A 147 -1.92 -7.97 4.45
N GLU A 148 -1.41 -6.86 4.97
CA GLU A 148 -0.09 -6.80 5.56
C GLU A 148 -0.08 -6.03 6.88
N ASN A 149 0.80 -6.46 7.76
CA ASN A 149 1.15 -5.75 8.99
C ASN A 149 2.61 -6.00 9.32
N ILE A 150 3.18 -5.15 10.15
CA ILE A 150 4.51 -5.39 10.73
C ILE A 150 4.40 -6.24 12.00
N ALA A 151 5.48 -6.94 12.28
CA ALA A 151 5.64 -7.77 13.47
C ALA A 151 7.09 -7.79 13.93
N LEU A 152 7.36 -8.42 15.06
CA LEU A 152 8.71 -8.68 15.54
C LEU A 152 9.22 -9.96 14.87
N VAL A 153 10.28 -9.85 14.07
CA VAL A 153 10.99 -10.99 13.49
C VAL A 153 12.22 -11.29 14.32
N ARG A 154 12.35 -12.54 14.76
CA ARG A 154 13.50 -13.04 15.52
C ARG A 154 14.39 -13.89 14.64
N ASN A 155 15.70 -13.68 14.72
CA ASN A 155 16.72 -14.57 14.16
C ASN A 155 17.01 -15.72 15.17
N ASN A 156 16.56 -16.94 14.85
CA ASN A 156 16.63 -18.10 15.73
C ASN A 156 18.07 -18.60 15.93
N ALA A 157 18.99 -18.28 15.03
CA ALA A 157 20.42 -18.59 15.16
C ALA A 157 21.09 -17.75 16.26
N LEU A 158 20.57 -16.55 16.56
CA LEU A 158 21.10 -15.65 17.59
C LEU A 158 20.37 -15.80 18.91
N LEU A 159 19.07 -16.06 18.89
CA LEU A 159 18.22 -16.29 20.05
C LEU A 159 17.17 -17.38 19.74
N THR A 160 17.20 -18.46 20.52
CA THR A 160 16.27 -19.59 20.32
C THR A 160 14.89 -19.35 20.88
N GLU A 161 14.74 -18.42 21.82
CA GLU A 161 13.45 -18.05 22.43
C GLU A 161 13.41 -16.56 22.82
N THR A 162 12.22 -16.01 22.90
CA THR A 162 11.96 -14.68 23.42
C THR A 162 11.24 -14.82 24.76
N THR A 163 11.92 -14.43 25.83
CA THR A 163 11.37 -14.47 27.19
C THR A 163 10.86 -13.10 27.65
N ALA A 164 11.17 -12.05 26.89
CA ALA A 164 10.77 -10.68 27.16
C ALA A 164 9.24 -10.53 27.04
N THR A 165 8.63 -9.84 27.97
CA THR A 165 7.20 -9.50 28.01
C THR A 165 6.96 -8.02 27.69
N THR A 166 8.01 -7.20 27.81
CA THR A 166 8.00 -5.78 27.45
C THR A 166 9.09 -5.47 26.42
N PHE A 167 8.96 -4.34 25.74
CA PHE A 167 9.96 -3.93 24.75
C PHE A 167 11.33 -3.60 25.41
N ASP A 168 11.33 -3.01 26.60
CA ASP A 168 12.57 -2.76 27.34
C ASP A 168 13.29 -4.08 27.73
N GLU A 169 12.53 -5.10 28.14
CA GLU A 169 13.08 -6.44 28.38
C GLU A 169 13.59 -7.09 27.11
N LEU A 170 12.90 -6.90 25.95
CA LEU A 170 13.37 -7.35 24.65
C LEU A 170 14.74 -6.76 24.31
N VAL A 171 14.87 -5.44 24.44
CA VAL A 171 16.15 -4.73 24.23
C VAL A 171 17.23 -5.23 25.16
N ALA A 172 16.90 -5.48 26.44
CA ALA A 172 17.83 -6.01 27.41
C ALA A 172 18.27 -7.45 27.09
N GLN A 173 17.34 -8.32 26.69
CA GLN A 173 17.63 -9.70 26.23
C GLN A 173 18.54 -9.68 24.99
N ALA A 174 18.24 -8.84 24.01
CA ALA A 174 19.00 -8.69 22.79
C ALA A 174 20.44 -8.23 23.04
N LYS A 175 20.66 -7.28 23.94
CA LYS A 175 22.02 -6.83 24.35
C LYS A 175 22.88 -7.97 24.88
N GLY A 176 22.27 -9.01 25.43
CA GLY A 176 22.96 -10.22 25.91
C GLY A 176 23.60 -11.05 24.79
N THR A 177 23.21 -10.88 23.54
CA THR A 177 23.80 -11.60 22.38
C THR A 177 25.15 -11.02 21.96
N GLY A 178 25.45 -9.77 22.31
CA GLY A 178 26.68 -9.08 21.90
C GLY A 178 26.66 -8.58 20.45
N THR A 179 25.50 -8.59 19.77
CA THR A 179 25.34 -8.07 18.41
C THR A 179 25.41 -6.53 18.38
N PRO A 180 25.77 -5.92 17.25
CA PRO A 180 25.81 -4.45 17.08
C PRO A 180 24.49 -3.75 17.42
N PHE A 181 23.37 -4.36 17.01
CA PHE A 181 22.02 -3.83 17.26
C PHE A 181 21.25 -4.77 18.17
N SER A 182 20.46 -4.23 19.08
CA SER A 182 19.51 -5.02 19.89
C SER A 182 18.25 -5.36 19.12
N VAL A 183 17.73 -4.40 18.39
CA VAL A 183 16.59 -4.54 17.48
C VAL A 183 16.80 -3.59 16.31
N LEU A 184 16.48 -4.04 15.12
CA LEU A 184 16.48 -3.20 13.93
C LEU A 184 15.04 -2.72 13.68
N ILE A 185 14.88 -1.40 13.64
CA ILE A 185 13.64 -0.72 13.24
C ILE A 185 14.06 0.34 12.25
N GLN A 186 13.65 0.20 10.99
CA GLN A 186 14.01 1.20 9.98
C GLN A 186 13.51 2.57 10.37
N GLN A 187 14.30 3.60 10.09
CA GLN A 187 14.01 4.98 10.37
C GLN A 187 14.21 5.88 9.15
N GLY A 188 15.42 5.93 8.60
CA GLY A 188 15.80 6.91 7.62
C GLY A 188 15.87 8.33 8.22
N GLU A 189 16.21 9.33 7.39
CA GLU A 189 16.39 10.72 7.84
C GLU A 189 15.10 11.35 8.40
N ALA A 190 13.95 10.90 7.92
CA ALA A 190 12.64 11.43 8.31
C ALA A 190 11.92 10.59 9.38
N SER A 191 12.59 9.59 9.98
CA SER A 191 11.95 8.57 10.81
C SER A 191 10.93 7.73 10.04
N ASP A 192 10.34 6.73 10.71
CA ASP A 192 9.35 5.84 10.12
C ASP A 192 8.22 5.55 11.13
N PRO A 193 7.20 6.40 11.18
CA PRO A 193 6.08 6.25 12.10
C PRO A 193 5.32 4.94 11.92
N TYR A 194 5.28 4.38 10.71
CA TYR A 194 4.60 3.11 10.44
C TYR A 194 5.25 1.96 11.22
N HIS A 195 6.60 1.88 11.22
CA HIS A 195 7.34 0.87 11.98
C HIS A 195 7.39 1.14 13.48
N LEU A 196 7.18 2.39 13.90
CA LEU A 196 7.11 2.77 15.33
C LEU A 196 5.68 2.69 15.89
N TYR A 197 4.66 2.57 15.04
CA TYR A 197 3.25 2.63 15.46
C TYR A 197 2.86 1.59 16.53
N PRO A 198 3.31 0.31 16.49
CA PRO A 198 3.01 -0.62 17.58
C PRO A 198 3.53 -0.15 18.95
N LEU A 199 4.68 0.51 18.97
CA LEU A 199 5.20 1.10 20.21
C LEU A 199 4.34 2.27 20.65
N GLN A 200 3.92 3.16 19.74
CA GLN A 200 3.05 4.29 20.04
C GLN A 200 1.70 3.85 20.61
N THR A 201 1.04 2.88 19.96
CA THR A 201 -0.25 2.37 20.44
C THR A 201 -0.13 1.71 21.81
N SER A 202 1.03 1.16 22.14
CA SER A 202 1.28 0.58 23.47
C SER A 202 1.26 1.60 24.60
N PHE A 203 1.38 2.90 24.31
CA PHE A 203 1.15 4.01 25.24
C PHE A 203 -0.31 4.47 25.27
N GLY A 204 -1.17 3.95 24.39
CA GLY A 204 -2.56 4.38 24.26
C GLY A 204 -2.73 5.65 23.41
N ALA A 205 -1.85 5.87 22.43
CA ALA A 205 -1.87 7.01 21.55
C ALA A 205 -2.11 6.60 20.06
N PRO A 206 -3.28 6.04 19.70
CA PRO A 206 -3.61 5.80 18.29
C PRO A 206 -3.71 7.12 17.51
N VAL A 207 -3.72 7.08 16.18
CA VAL A 207 -3.75 8.32 15.37
C VAL A 207 -5.07 9.05 15.51
N PHE A 208 -6.18 8.36 15.30
CA PHE A 208 -7.52 8.91 15.36
C PHE A 208 -8.41 8.12 16.32
N GLU A 209 -9.47 8.77 16.78
CA GLU A 209 -10.54 8.08 17.49
C GLU A 209 -11.36 7.21 16.52
N GLN A 210 -11.84 6.08 17.04
CA GLN A 210 -12.77 5.21 16.34
C GLN A 210 -14.16 5.30 16.95
N SER A 211 -15.17 5.33 16.09
CA SER A 211 -16.58 5.20 16.46
C SER A 211 -16.88 3.76 16.94
N ALA A 212 -18.04 3.57 17.53
CA ALA A 212 -18.44 2.26 18.08
C ALA A 212 -18.55 1.13 17.02
N ASP A 213 -18.68 1.48 15.75
CA ASP A 213 -18.70 0.56 14.61
C ASP A 213 -17.30 0.29 14.02
N GLY A 214 -16.24 0.90 14.61
CA GLY A 214 -14.86 0.75 14.17
C GLY A 214 -14.42 1.73 13.08
N SER A 215 -15.32 2.58 12.57
CA SER A 215 -14.95 3.62 11.61
C SER A 215 -14.09 4.72 12.28
N TYR A 216 -13.15 5.29 11.53
CA TYR A 216 -12.36 6.41 12.02
C TYR A 216 -13.13 7.73 11.94
N THR A 217 -12.92 8.56 12.96
CA THR A 217 -13.30 9.97 12.94
C THR A 217 -12.09 10.82 12.53
N ASP A 218 -12.27 12.09 12.29
CA ASP A 218 -11.21 13.09 12.07
C ASP A 218 -10.63 13.67 13.38
N THR A 219 -11.05 13.12 14.53
CA THR A 219 -10.57 13.53 15.85
C THR A 219 -9.23 12.85 16.14
N LEU A 220 -8.19 13.63 16.32
CA LEU A 220 -6.85 13.12 16.67
C LEU A 220 -6.83 12.52 18.08
N ALA A 221 -6.26 11.31 18.20
CA ALA A 221 -6.08 10.59 19.46
C ALA A 221 -4.61 10.39 19.86
N LEU A 222 -3.66 10.85 19.03
CA LEU A 222 -2.22 10.72 19.29
C LEU A 222 -1.65 11.76 20.27
N GLY A 223 -2.48 12.70 20.72
CA GLY A 223 -2.09 13.77 21.63
C GLY A 223 -2.18 13.44 23.11
N GLY A 224 -2.04 14.48 23.94
CA GLY A 224 -2.20 14.41 25.38
C GLY A 224 -1.12 13.58 26.10
N PRO A 225 -1.38 13.18 27.37
CA PRO A 225 -0.37 12.49 28.20
C PRO A 225 0.18 11.19 27.60
N ALA A 226 -0.61 10.46 26.81
CA ALA A 226 -0.21 9.24 26.13
C ALA A 226 0.83 9.51 25.04
N GLY A 227 0.55 10.50 24.18
CA GLY A 227 1.48 10.94 23.12
C GLY A 227 2.76 11.55 23.69
N GLU A 228 2.66 12.37 24.76
CA GLU A 228 3.83 12.92 25.46
C GLU A 228 4.72 11.83 26.06
N ALA A 229 4.11 10.79 26.64
CA ALA A 229 4.84 9.64 27.19
C ALA A 229 5.55 8.84 26.07
N PHE A 230 4.89 8.64 24.93
CA PHE A 230 5.53 8.03 23.77
C PHE A 230 6.69 8.88 23.24
N ALA A 231 6.50 10.20 23.11
CA ALA A 231 7.57 11.11 22.68
C ALA A 231 8.80 11.05 23.61
N ALA A 232 8.58 11.01 24.92
CA ALA A 232 9.66 10.83 25.90
C ALA A 232 10.37 9.47 25.72
N TYR A 233 9.61 8.43 25.38
CA TYR A 233 10.16 7.11 25.10
C TYR A 233 10.99 7.09 23.81
N LEU A 234 10.56 7.76 22.73
CA LEU A 234 11.36 7.93 21.51
C LEU A 234 12.72 8.58 21.81
N ALA A 235 12.72 9.67 22.59
CA ALA A 235 13.95 10.33 22.99
C ALA A 235 14.89 9.40 23.80
N LYS A 236 14.32 8.56 24.67
CA LYS A 236 15.08 7.52 25.38
C LYS A 236 15.70 6.52 24.42
N LEU A 237 14.92 5.99 23.46
CA LEU A 237 15.39 5.02 22.48
C LEU A 237 16.50 5.60 21.58
N GLY A 238 16.41 6.87 21.20
CA GLY A 238 17.47 7.59 20.46
C GLY A 238 18.73 7.75 21.29
N THR A 239 18.59 8.18 22.57
CA THR A 239 19.70 8.33 23.52
C THR A 239 20.41 7.01 23.78
N ASP A 240 19.65 5.92 23.97
CA ASP A 240 20.13 4.56 24.21
C ASP A 240 20.67 3.89 22.92
N LYS A 241 20.58 4.57 21.78
CA LYS A 241 20.96 4.09 20.44
C LYS A 241 20.26 2.78 20.05
N VAL A 242 19.03 2.63 20.47
CA VAL A 242 18.13 1.59 19.99
C VAL A 242 17.52 2.00 18.64
N LEU A 243 17.23 3.31 18.48
CA LEU A 243 16.84 3.92 17.21
C LEU A 243 18.01 4.74 16.67
N ASP A 244 18.26 4.63 15.38
CA ASP A 244 19.28 5.38 14.64
C ASP A 244 18.71 5.82 13.29
N LEU A 245 18.64 7.12 13.05
CA LEU A 245 18.12 7.71 11.82
C LEU A 245 18.98 7.38 10.59
N ALA A 246 20.22 6.91 10.79
CA ALA A 246 21.06 6.44 9.70
C ALA A 246 20.65 5.08 9.14
N ILE A 247 19.77 4.35 9.83
CA ILE A 247 19.29 3.02 9.45
C ILE A 247 17.97 3.17 8.69
N ASP A 248 18.04 3.18 7.36
CA ASP A 248 16.90 3.08 6.45
C ASP A 248 16.48 1.62 6.23
N GLY A 249 15.47 1.38 5.40
CA GLY A 249 14.92 0.05 5.14
C GLY A 249 15.96 -0.93 4.58
N ASP A 250 16.76 -0.48 3.61
CA ASP A 250 17.79 -1.34 2.99
C ASP A 250 18.90 -1.69 3.96
N LYS A 251 19.35 -0.72 4.76
CA LYS A 251 20.37 -0.97 5.79
C LYS A 251 19.86 -1.86 6.90
N ALA A 252 18.60 -1.68 7.34
CA ALA A 252 17.99 -2.54 8.35
C ALA A 252 17.89 -3.99 7.84
N LYS A 253 17.39 -4.19 6.62
CA LYS A 253 17.33 -5.50 5.95
C LYS A 253 18.71 -6.14 5.84
N GLN A 254 19.71 -5.42 5.30
CA GLN A 254 21.05 -5.93 5.14
C GLN A 254 21.71 -6.28 6.48
N ALA A 255 21.59 -5.41 7.48
CA ALA A 255 22.14 -5.66 8.82
C ALA A 255 21.50 -6.91 9.48
N PHE A 256 20.21 -7.16 9.24
CA PHE A 256 19.54 -8.36 9.73
C PHE A 256 20.02 -9.62 9.00
N LEU A 257 20.18 -9.57 7.68
CA LEU A 257 20.77 -10.64 6.86
C LEU A 257 22.19 -10.99 7.31
N ASP A 258 22.99 -9.98 7.68
CA ASP A 258 24.35 -10.13 8.18
C ASP A 258 24.41 -10.65 9.64
N GLY A 259 23.27 -10.91 10.27
CA GLY A 259 23.21 -11.39 11.67
C GLY A 259 23.64 -10.35 12.71
N GLN A 260 23.48 -9.05 12.40
CA GLN A 260 23.91 -7.96 13.28
C GLN A 260 22.87 -7.60 14.35
N ALA A 261 21.69 -8.23 14.32
CA ALA A 261 20.65 -8.07 15.34
C ALA A 261 19.87 -9.37 15.54
N PRO A 262 19.47 -9.71 16.78
CA PRO A 262 18.60 -10.85 17.04
C PRO A 262 17.13 -10.57 16.69
N TYR A 263 16.74 -9.29 16.58
CA TYR A 263 15.38 -8.87 16.30
C TYR A 263 15.32 -7.79 15.23
N MET A 264 14.24 -7.82 14.45
CA MET A 264 13.86 -6.76 13.52
C MET A 264 12.34 -6.55 13.58
N ILE A 265 11.87 -5.31 13.63
CA ILE A 265 10.46 -4.99 13.36
C ILE A 265 10.34 -4.70 11.88
N THR A 266 9.56 -5.52 11.17
CA THR A 266 9.36 -5.42 9.73
C THR A 266 8.10 -6.15 9.30
N GLY A 267 7.73 -6.02 8.03
CA GLY A 267 6.61 -6.74 7.42
C GLY A 267 7.04 -7.93 6.55
N PRO A 268 6.08 -8.60 5.91
CA PRO A 268 6.32 -9.80 5.11
C PRO A 268 7.18 -9.56 3.86
N TRP A 269 7.30 -8.32 3.39
CA TRP A 269 8.10 -7.95 2.20
C TRP A 269 9.59 -8.26 2.29
N ASN A 270 10.13 -8.56 3.48
CA ASN A 270 11.54 -8.95 3.66
C ASN A 270 11.72 -10.47 3.82
N THR A 271 10.64 -11.24 3.96
CA THR A 271 10.74 -12.67 4.32
C THR A 271 11.35 -13.53 3.21
N SER A 272 11.08 -13.20 1.95
CA SER A 272 11.70 -13.89 0.80
C SER A 272 13.23 -13.78 0.83
N ALA A 273 13.76 -12.57 1.09
CA ALA A 273 15.20 -12.37 1.21
C ALA A 273 15.81 -13.13 2.41
N PHE A 274 15.09 -13.23 3.52
CA PHE A 274 15.53 -14.02 4.68
C PHE A 274 15.53 -15.52 4.37
N ALA A 275 14.51 -16.01 3.66
CA ALA A 275 14.43 -17.41 3.23
C ALA A 275 15.53 -17.78 2.21
N GLU A 276 15.79 -16.91 1.23
CA GLU A 276 16.88 -17.08 0.25
C GLU A 276 18.27 -17.12 0.91
N ALA A 277 18.46 -16.32 1.97
CA ALA A 277 19.66 -16.35 2.78
C ALA A 277 19.75 -17.58 3.72
N GLY A 278 18.73 -18.43 3.74
CA GLY A 278 18.66 -19.61 4.60
C GLY A 278 18.52 -19.29 6.09
N MET A 279 17.96 -18.13 6.42
CA MET A 279 17.76 -17.74 7.82
C MET A 279 16.62 -18.55 8.45
N ASP A 280 16.86 -19.03 9.67
CA ASP A 280 15.80 -19.57 10.53
C ASP A 280 15.23 -18.42 11.36
N ILE A 281 13.97 -18.04 11.08
CA ILE A 281 13.29 -16.92 11.73
C ILE A 281 11.98 -17.35 12.38
N SER A 282 11.52 -16.56 13.35
CA SER A 282 10.18 -16.64 13.94
C SER A 282 9.52 -15.27 13.93
N VAL A 283 8.22 -15.23 13.71
CA VAL A 283 7.43 -14.00 13.75
C VAL A 283 6.60 -13.97 15.03
N LEU A 284 6.63 -12.87 15.74
CA LEU A 284 6.06 -12.67 17.06
C LEU A 284 5.33 -11.31 17.11
N PRO A 285 4.33 -11.14 17.99
CA PRO A 285 3.80 -9.81 18.28
C PRO A 285 4.89 -8.88 18.83
N VAL A 286 4.82 -7.59 18.52
CA VAL A 286 5.69 -6.58 19.16
C VAL A 286 5.33 -6.45 20.63
N PRO A 287 6.29 -6.58 21.56
CA PRO A 287 5.99 -6.40 22.99
C PRO A 287 5.63 -4.97 23.34
N SER A 288 4.76 -4.80 24.31
CA SER A 288 4.36 -3.48 24.82
C SER A 288 5.55 -2.69 25.38
N ALA A 289 5.60 -1.39 25.09
CA ALA A 289 6.51 -0.44 25.73
C ALA A 289 5.79 0.43 26.78
N GLY A 290 4.53 0.79 26.52
CA GLY A 290 3.75 1.71 27.35
C GLY A 290 2.74 1.04 28.29
N GLY A 291 2.62 -0.30 28.23
CA GLY A 291 1.72 -1.07 29.11
C GLY A 291 0.34 -1.40 28.50
N GLN A 292 -0.01 -0.81 27.36
CA GLN A 292 -1.16 -1.22 26.54
C GLN A 292 -0.70 -2.22 25.46
N PRO A 293 -1.62 -2.97 24.80
CA PRO A 293 -1.26 -3.79 23.65
C PRO A 293 -0.56 -2.98 22.54
N ALA A 294 0.51 -3.52 21.98
CA ALA A 294 1.18 -2.95 20.84
C ALA A 294 0.43 -3.36 19.56
N GLN A 295 -0.36 -2.45 19.02
CA GLN A 295 -1.22 -2.69 17.86
C GLN A 295 -0.56 -2.14 16.60
N PRO A 296 -0.14 -3.00 15.64
CA PRO A 296 0.33 -2.51 14.35
C PRO A 296 -0.83 -1.98 13.51
N PHE A 297 -0.52 -1.19 12.49
CA PHE A 297 -1.45 -1.01 11.39
C PHE A 297 -1.61 -2.32 10.60
N VAL A 298 -2.84 -2.59 10.21
CA VAL A 298 -3.17 -3.60 9.20
C VAL A 298 -3.47 -2.86 7.91
N GLY A 299 -2.60 -3.04 6.93
CA GLY A 299 -2.70 -2.42 5.62
C GLY A 299 -3.32 -3.36 4.59
N VAL A 300 -4.18 -2.83 3.74
CA VAL A 300 -4.63 -3.51 2.52
C VAL A 300 -3.91 -2.88 1.35
N GLN A 301 -3.20 -3.68 0.59
CA GLN A 301 -2.62 -3.24 -0.67
C GLN A 301 -3.64 -3.47 -1.77
N GLY A 302 -3.86 -2.43 -2.57
CA GLY A 302 -4.83 -2.46 -3.65
C GLY A 302 -4.24 -1.97 -4.96
N VAL A 303 -4.92 -2.33 -6.04
CA VAL A 303 -4.63 -1.85 -7.39
C VAL A 303 -5.77 -0.93 -7.80
N PHE A 304 -5.45 0.33 -8.09
CA PHE A 304 -6.42 1.41 -8.29
C PHE A 304 -6.27 2.00 -9.69
N ILE A 305 -7.42 2.35 -10.31
CA ILE A 305 -7.47 2.92 -11.66
C ILE A 305 -7.53 4.45 -11.56
N SER A 306 -6.71 5.13 -12.35
CA SER A 306 -6.76 6.58 -12.49
C SER A 306 -8.10 7.04 -13.06
N ALA A 307 -8.71 8.06 -12.47
CA ALA A 307 -9.90 8.71 -13.02
C ALA A 307 -9.65 9.42 -14.38
N LYS A 308 -8.39 9.55 -14.77
CA LYS A 308 -7.94 10.15 -16.03
C LYS A 308 -7.20 9.18 -16.95
N SER A 309 -7.28 7.87 -16.67
CA SER A 309 -6.74 6.87 -17.60
C SER A 309 -7.27 7.10 -19.01
N GLU A 310 -6.37 7.10 -19.99
CA GLU A 310 -6.73 7.16 -21.39
C GLU A 310 -7.26 5.80 -21.92
N ASN A 311 -7.02 4.73 -21.15
CA ASN A 311 -7.38 3.35 -21.47
C ASN A 311 -8.26 2.69 -20.38
N PRO A 312 -9.39 3.31 -19.95
CA PRO A 312 -10.15 2.83 -18.78
C PRO A 312 -10.73 1.42 -18.96
N VAL A 313 -11.02 1.00 -20.18
CA VAL A 313 -11.53 -0.36 -20.47
C VAL A 313 -10.42 -1.39 -20.29
N LEU A 314 -9.21 -1.11 -20.78
CA LEU A 314 -8.05 -2.00 -20.61
C LEU A 314 -7.60 -2.05 -19.14
N ALA A 315 -7.63 -0.91 -18.46
CA ALA A 315 -7.34 -0.85 -17.02
C ALA A 315 -8.35 -1.68 -16.20
N ASN A 316 -9.65 -1.62 -16.53
CA ASN A 316 -10.66 -2.49 -15.91
C ASN A 316 -10.41 -3.98 -16.21
N GLU A 317 -10.00 -4.34 -17.43
CA GLU A 317 -9.69 -5.72 -17.78
C GLU A 317 -8.57 -6.27 -16.89
N LEU A 318 -7.50 -5.50 -16.68
CA LEU A 318 -6.42 -5.91 -15.79
C LEU A 318 -6.88 -5.90 -14.33
N VAL A 319 -7.41 -4.78 -13.83
CA VAL A 319 -7.66 -4.59 -12.39
C VAL A 319 -8.87 -5.40 -11.91
N VAL A 320 -9.98 -5.37 -12.66
CA VAL A 320 -11.24 -6.00 -12.22
C VAL A 320 -11.36 -7.44 -12.71
N ASN A 321 -10.99 -7.74 -13.97
CA ASN A 321 -11.24 -9.06 -14.52
C ASN A 321 -10.08 -10.03 -14.31
N TYR A 322 -8.84 -9.55 -14.36
CA TYR A 322 -7.66 -10.41 -14.24
C TYR A 322 -7.15 -10.50 -12.80
N LEU A 323 -6.79 -9.37 -12.17
CA LEU A 323 -6.18 -9.36 -10.83
C LEU A 323 -7.12 -9.84 -9.72
N SER A 324 -8.45 -9.82 -9.91
CA SER A 324 -9.41 -10.37 -8.97
C SER A 324 -9.46 -11.90 -8.98
N THR A 325 -8.88 -12.57 -9.99
CA THR A 325 -8.95 -14.02 -10.10
C THR A 325 -8.06 -14.71 -9.07
N GLU A 326 -8.48 -15.89 -8.61
CA GLU A 326 -7.67 -16.74 -7.72
C GLU A 326 -6.29 -17.02 -8.33
N ALA A 327 -6.22 -17.29 -9.64
CA ALA A 327 -4.97 -17.59 -10.33
C ALA A 327 -3.97 -16.42 -10.29
N ALA A 328 -4.42 -15.18 -10.52
CA ALA A 328 -3.56 -14.01 -10.42
C ALA A 328 -3.12 -13.74 -8.96
N GLN A 329 -4.02 -13.95 -8.00
CA GLN A 329 -3.71 -13.81 -6.57
C GLN A 329 -2.72 -14.88 -6.08
N ASP A 330 -2.84 -16.12 -6.58
CA ASP A 330 -1.87 -17.19 -6.32
C ASP A 330 -0.49 -16.85 -6.91
N MET A 331 -0.44 -16.23 -8.10
CA MET A 331 0.80 -15.80 -8.73
C MET A 331 1.46 -14.67 -7.95
N LEU A 332 0.70 -13.65 -7.55
CA LEU A 332 1.19 -12.57 -6.68
C LEU A 332 1.77 -13.13 -5.37
N PHE A 333 1.10 -14.12 -4.79
CA PHE A 333 1.58 -14.79 -3.58
C PHE A 333 2.88 -15.55 -3.82
N ALA A 334 2.96 -16.32 -4.91
CA ALA A 334 4.15 -17.12 -5.22
C ALA A 334 5.40 -16.26 -5.40
N GLU A 335 5.27 -15.09 -5.99
CA GLU A 335 6.38 -14.18 -6.26
C GLU A 335 6.67 -13.22 -5.10
N GLY A 336 5.61 -12.68 -4.47
CA GLY A 336 5.73 -11.65 -3.43
C GLY A 336 5.83 -12.18 -2.00
N GLY A 337 5.37 -13.41 -1.74
CA GLY A 337 5.37 -14.02 -0.40
C GLY A 337 4.54 -13.23 0.62
N ARG A 338 3.43 -12.60 0.18
CA ARG A 338 2.53 -11.80 1.03
C ARG A 338 1.18 -12.47 1.17
N MET A 339 0.50 -12.26 2.31
CA MET A 339 -0.81 -12.87 2.55
C MET A 339 -1.80 -12.37 1.50
N PRO A 340 -2.36 -13.26 0.64
CA PRO A 340 -3.32 -12.88 -0.38
C PRO A 340 -4.58 -12.25 0.22
N ALA A 341 -5.14 -11.26 -0.47
CA ALA A 341 -6.44 -10.69 -0.11
C ALA A 341 -7.61 -11.60 -0.50
N ASN A 342 -7.44 -12.42 -1.55
CA ASN A 342 -8.41 -13.42 -1.97
C ASN A 342 -8.48 -14.57 -0.96
N ALA A 343 -9.68 -14.88 -0.48
CA ALA A 343 -9.90 -15.85 0.60
C ALA A 343 -9.50 -17.29 0.21
N ALA A 344 -9.73 -17.70 -1.05
CA ALA A 344 -9.37 -19.02 -1.54
C ALA A 344 -7.85 -19.17 -1.64
N SER A 345 -7.15 -18.15 -2.13
CA SER A 345 -5.67 -18.11 -2.17
C SER A 345 -5.08 -18.07 -0.75
N ALA A 346 -5.63 -17.25 0.15
CA ALA A 346 -5.18 -17.17 1.54
C ALA A 346 -5.34 -18.51 2.28
N ALA A 347 -6.39 -19.27 1.99
CA ALA A 347 -6.62 -20.58 2.59
C ALA A 347 -5.56 -21.64 2.20
N LYS A 348 -4.81 -21.43 1.12
CA LYS A 348 -3.71 -22.31 0.67
C LYS A 348 -2.39 -22.03 1.37
N VAL A 349 -2.27 -20.88 2.06
CA VAL A 349 -1.03 -20.45 2.72
C VAL A 349 -0.77 -21.33 3.94
N GLU A 350 0.26 -22.16 3.86
CA GLU A 350 0.70 -23.02 4.96
C GLU A 350 1.96 -22.50 5.68
N ASP A 351 2.59 -21.46 5.13
CA ASP A 351 3.83 -20.88 5.66
C ASP A 351 3.65 -20.38 7.10
N PRO A 352 4.40 -20.91 8.07
CA PRO A 352 4.31 -20.50 9.47
C PRO A 352 4.76 -19.05 9.69
N ILE A 353 5.61 -18.51 8.84
CA ILE A 353 6.07 -17.13 8.92
C ILE A 353 4.91 -16.17 8.61
N LEU A 354 4.19 -16.41 7.53
CA LEU A 354 3.02 -15.59 7.16
C LEU A 354 1.88 -15.75 8.16
N LYS A 355 1.66 -16.96 8.69
CA LYS A 355 0.72 -17.17 9.81
C LYS A 355 1.13 -16.35 11.03
N GLY A 356 2.42 -16.27 11.35
CA GLY A 356 2.94 -15.45 12.43
C GLY A 356 2.65 -13.95 12.24
N PHE A 357 2.77 -13.42 11.02
CA PHE A 357 2.35 -12.05 10.71
C PHE A 357 0.85 -11.85 10.90
N ASN A 358 0.03 -12.76 10.38
CA ASN A 358 -1.42 -12.70 10.56
C ASN A 358 -1.82 -12.73 12.05
N ASP A 359 -1.20 -13.61 12.83
CA ASP A 359 -1.45 -13.70 14.28
C ASP A 359 -1.02 -12.41 15.01
N ALA A 360 0.12 -11.84 14.65
CA ALA A 360 0.60 -10.56 15.18
C ALA A 360 -0.33 -9.39 14.79
N GLY A 361 -0.89 -9.42 13.58
CA GLY A 361 -1.84 -8.44 13.07
C GLY A 361 -3.25 -8.57 13.65
N SER A 362 -3.59 -9.70 14.29
CA SER A 362 -4.95 -9.97 14.79
C SER A 362 -5.46 -8.97 15.82
N THR A 363 -4.55 -8.27 16.52
CA THR A 363 -4.85 -7.18 17.44
C THR A 363 -4.65 -5.80 16.84
N GLY A 364 -4.21 -5.74 15.58
CA GLY A 364 -3.95 -4.49 14.86
C GLY A 364 -5.23 -3.75 14.49
N ALA A 365 -5.06 -2.50 14.11
CA ALA A 365 -6.14 -1.67 13.60
C ALA A 365 -5.96 -1.44 12.09
N PRO A 366 -7.03 -1.42 11.28
CA PRO A 366 -6.93 -0.99 9.89
C PRO A 366 -6.26 0.38 9.82
N MET A 367 -5.40 0.59 8.83
CA MET A 367 -4.82 1.91 8.61
C MET A 367 -5.94 2.89 8.23
N PRO A 368 -5.99 4.11 8.79
CA PRO A 368 -7.06 5.06 8.46
C PRO A 368 -7.03 5.46 6.98
N ALA A 369 -8.12 5.24 6.26
CA ALA A 369 -8.28 5.63 4.85
C ALA A 369 -9.03 6.98 4.68
N ILE A 370 -9.16 7.75 5.75
CA ILE A 370 -9.80 9.08 5.72
C ILE A 370 -8.83 10.14 5.17
N PRO A 371 -9.32 11.21 4.51
CA PRO A 371 -8.46 12.26 3.93
C PRO A 371 -7.49 12.89 4.93
N ALA A 372 -7.88 12.98 6.20
CA ALA A 372 -7.04 13.51 7.27
C ALA A 372 -5.73 12.73 7.49
N MET A 373 -5.66 11.44 7.09
CA MET A 373 -4.48 10.61 7.32
C MET A 373 -3.25 11.08 6.52
N SER A 374 -3.43 11.55 5.30
CA SER A 374 -2.33 12.12 4.50
C SER A 374 -1.69 13.33 5.17
N THR A 375 -2.52 14.12 5.86
CA THR A 375 -2.05 15.26 6.67
C THR A 375 -1.18 14.80 7.85
N VAL A 376 -1.56 13.71 8.51
CA VAL A 376 -0.77 13.14 9.62
C VAL A 376 0.62 12.75 9.15
N TRP A 377 0.71 12.00 8.05
CA TRP A 377 2.00 11.57 7.48
C TRP A 377 2.96 12.75 7.21
N ALA A 378 2.43 13.89 6.78
CA ALA A 378 3.23 15.06 6.44
C ALA A 378 4.02 15.65 7.63
N PHE A 379 3.57 15.46 8.88
CA PHE A 379 4.19 16.03 10.07
C PHE A 379 4.85 14.99 10.98
N TRP A 380 4.36 13.76 10.97
CA TRP A 380 4.65 12.74 11.98
C TRP A 380 6.13 12.35 11.99
N GLY A 381 6.63 11.81 10.90
CA GLY A 381 8.00 11.31 10.82
C GLY A 381 9.05 12.38 11.11
N ALA A 382 8.88 13.58 10.54
CA ALA A 382 9.81 14.69 10.78
C ALA A 382 9.89 15.09 12.28
N THR A 383 8.77 15.00 13.00
CA THR A 383 8.76 15.28 14.44
C THR A 383 9.44 14.16 15.23
N GLU A 384 9.17 12.89 14.89
CA GLU A 384 9.86 11.75 15.50
C GLU A 384 11.36 11.83 15.30
N ALA A 385 11.82 12.16 14.08
CA ALA A 385 13.24 12.32 13.77
C ALA A 385 13.92 13.38 14.64
N GLN A 386 13.27 14.54 14.85
CA GLN A 386 13.78 15.58 15.74
C GLN A 386 13.89 15.14 17.20
N ILE A 387 12.91 14.36 17.67
CA ILE A 387 12.90 13.81 19.03
C ILE A 387 13.98 12.73 19.19
N ILE A 388 14.05 11.78 18.26
CA ILE A 388 15.03 10.68 18.29
C ILE A 388 16.46 11.21 18.25
N SER A 389 16.73 12.24 17.43
CA SER A 389 18.05 12.87 17.32
C SER A 389 18.39 13.80 18.50
N GLY A 390 17.45 14.09 19.40
CA GLY A 390 17.62 15.03 20.51
C GLY A 390 17.65 16.50 20.08
N GLN A 391 17.18 16.81 18.86
CA GLN A 391 17.11 18.19 18.36
C GLN A 391 15.91 18.97 18.90
N ALA A 392 14.89 18.26 19.43
CA ALA A 392 13.70 18.86 19.99
C ALA A 392 13.39 18.30 21.38
N GLU A 393 12.76 19.14 22.24
CA GLU A 393 12.21 18.67 23.51
C GLU A 393 10.97 17.83 23.22
N PRO A 394 10.89 16.59 23.74
CA PRO A 394 9.92 15.59 23.30
C PRO A 394 8.46 16.02 23.40
N ALA A 395 8.00 16.44 24.58
CA ALA A 395 6.59 16.80 24.80
C ALA A 395 6.17 18.03 24.00
N GLY A 396 7.03 19.07 23.96
CA GLY A 396 6.76 20.30 23.22
C GLY A 396 6.71 20.08 21.72
N ALA A 397 7.63 19.28 21.15
CA ALA A 397 7.63 18.95 19.74
C ALA A 397 6.38 18.12 19.36
N TRP A 398 6.04 17.12 20.18
CA TRP A 398 4.86 16.30 19.95
C TRP A 398 3.55 17.10 19.98
N ASN A 399 3.37 17.94 21.00
CA ASN A 399 2.19 18.81 21.12
C ASN A 399 2.09 19.83 19.96
N THR A 400 3.23 20.34 19.50
CA THR A 400 3.28 21.22 18.33
C THR A 400 2.85 20.48 17.06
N MET A 401 3.33 19.26 16.88
CA MET A 401 2.92 18.39 15.77
C MET A 401 1.41 18.14 15.79
N VAL A 402 0.85 17.74 16.93
CA VAL A 402 -0.59 17.50 17.08
C VAL A 402 -1.40 18.75 16.70
N THR A 403 -0.97 19.92 17.17
CA THR A 403 -1.61 21.19 16.81
C THR A 403 -1.55 21.46 15.32
N ASN A 404 -0.38 21.28 14.70
CA ASN A 404 -0.20 21.50 13.27
C ASN A 404 -1.05 20.56 12.41
N ILE A 405 -1.15 19.29 12.83
CA ILE A 405 -2.01 18.30 12.16
C ILE A 405 -3.47 18.73 12.28
N GLN A 406 -3.93 19.08 13.50
CA GLN A 406 -5.32 19.49 13.70
C GLN A 406 -5.66 20.74 12.88
N ASP A 407 -4.80 21.76 12.90
CA ASP A 407 -4.95 22.97 12.10
C ASP A 407 -5.01 22.70 10.58
N ALA A 408 -4.40 21.63 10.13
CA ALA A 408 -4.42 21.22 8.73
C ALA A 408 -5.64 20.36 8.40
N VAL A 409 -6.04 19.46 9.27
CA VAL A 409 -7.26 18.64 9.15
C VAL A 409 -8.51 19.53 9.12
N ASP A 410 -8.58 20.59 9.95
CA ASP A 410 -9.69 21.53 9.99
C ASP A 410 -9.88 22.34 8.68
N LYS A 411 -8.92 22.24 7.74
CA LYS A 411 -8.96 22.94 6.44
C LYS A 411 -9.32 22.04 5.27
N VAL A 412 -9.34 20.74 5.48
CA VAL A 412 -9.68 19.73 4.47
C VAL A 412 -11.18 19.47 4.47
#